data_9189f66810a2480ceef36ffa6f11286b
#
_entry.id   9189f66810a2480ceef36ffa6f11286b
#
_cell.length_a   1.000
_cell.length_b   1.000
_cell.length_c   1.000
_cell.angle_alpha   90.00
_cell.angle_beta   90.00
_cell.angle_gamma   90.00
#
_symmetry.space_group_name_H-M   'P 1'
#
loop_
_entity.id
_entity.type
_entity.pdbx_description
1 polymer ?
#
loop_
_entity_poly.entity_id
_entity_poly.type
_entity_poly.pdbx_seq_one_letter_code
_entity_poly.pdbx_strand_id
1 'polypeptide(L)'
;MDVSRLLLFIWISLFSQLSYALELSPLSNEPYMGDLDVLKTKGTVRVLVSADLGFYYIEDGKPKGIVAEMLYHFEKSLRKKHPYLNVQIIPVQRDDLLPSLESGYGDVAVANLTITDKRLRIIDFSDPMIKDGKELIITGKNSAPITEIKQLSGKEVWIRASSSYFESVQRVNKELNELDLPPLHVHFIEESLQDYELIELVNQGYIQGTILDSHKAKLWTDVMENIQVHHDLPLRENGQIAWALRKNSPQLKKEINKYVKTARTGTLLGNVIYQKYIDNTRWLGRALNPNKIDRVAKLSDVFEKYSSKYEFDPLMMSAQGFQESGLDQSRVSHRGAIGVMQVLPSTAKDKNVNIKNIHKVDNN
;
A
#
# COMPACT_ATOMS: atom_id res chain seq x y z
N MET A 1 8.76 40.03 -46.94
CA MET A 1 8.45 39.30 -45.66
C MET A 1 9.79 38.98 -45.06
N ASP A 2 10.07 39.54 -43.88
CA ASP A 2 11.41 39.56 -43.32
C ASP A 2 11.80 38.18 -42.79
N VAL A 3 12.96 37.66 -43.21
CA VAL A 3 13.48 36.32 -42.94
C VAL A 3 13.60 36.12 -41.40
N SER A 4 13.83 37.19 -40.65
CA SER A 4 13.86 37.17 -39.20
C SER A 4 12.52 36.83 -38.53
N ARG A 5 11.39 37.23 -39.14
CA ARG A 5 10.03 36.88 -38.66
C ARG A 5 9.68 35.42 -39.00
N LEU A 6 10.17 34.89 -40.10
CA LEU A 6 9.95 33.49 -40.48
C LEU A 6 10.71 32.53 -39.53
N LEU A 7 11.95 32.89 -39.16
CA LEU A 7 12.75 32.12 -38.20
C LEU A 7 12.13 32.14 -36.78
N LEU A 8 11.53 33.26 -36.35
CA LEU A 8 10.86 33.37 -35.07
C LEU A 8 9.62 32.48 -34.99
N PHE A 9 8.84 32.40 -36.11
CA PHE A 9 7.67 31.51 -36.18
C PHE A 9 8.04 30.04 -36.20
N ILE A 10 9.15 29.66 -36.82
CA ILE A 10 9.67 28.28 -36.82
C ILE A 10 10.18 27.90 -35.41
N TRP A 11 10.83 28.81 -34.70
CA TRP A 11 11.26 28.60 -33.33
C TRP A 11 10.08 28.43 -32.34
N ILE A 12 9.03 29.25 -32.49
CA ILE A 12 7.84 29.15 -31.62
C ILE A 12 7.06 27.86 -31.92
N SER A 13 6.99 27.42 -33.17
CA SER A 13 6.34 26.14 -33.52
C SER A 13 7.13 24.91 -33.08
N LEU A 14 8.48 24.98 -33.08
CA LEU A 14 9.31 23.92 -32.51
C LEU A 14 9.20 23.85 -30.97
N PHE A 15 9.10 25.00 -30.28
CA PHE A 15 8.94 25.02 -28.81
C PHE A 15 7.54 24.51 -28.39
N SER A 16 6.48 24.77 -29.18
CA SER A 16 5.15 24.22 -28.90
C SER A 16 5.09 22.70 -29.14
N GLN A 17 5.90 22.15 -30.01
CA GLN A 17 6.03 20.71 -30.18
C GLN A 17 6.88 20.04 -29.06
N LEU A 18 7.87 20.76 -28.48
CA LEU A 18 8.61 20.27 -27.31
C LEU A 18 7.77 20.28 -26.00
N SER A 19 6.79 21.17 -25.90
CA SER A 19 5.88 21.18 -24.73
C SER A 19 4.97 19.95 -24.69
N TYR A 20 4.66 19.32 -25.83
CA TYR A 20 3.96 18.02 -25.87
C TYR A 20 4.85 16.82 -25.54
N ALA A 21 6.19 16.97 -25.60
CA ALA A 21 7.13 15.89 -25.28
C ALA A 21 7.51 15.83 -23.79
N LEU A 22 7.01 16.76 -22.97
CA LEU A 22 7.17 16.82 -21.53
C LEU A 22 5.86 16.58 -20.77
N GLU A 23 4.84 16.05 -21.38
CA GLU A 23 3.96 15.15 -20.66
C GLU A 23 4.84 13.97 -20.25
N LEU A 24 5.39 14.05 -19.04
CA LEU A 24 5.75 12.88 -18.25
C LEU A 24 4.61 11.92 -18.46
N SER A 25 4.84 10.88 -19.26
CA SER A 25 3.84 9.85 -19.51
C SER A 25 3.29 9.51 -18.13
N PRO A 26 2.08 9.93 -17.77
CA PRO A 26 1.50 9.46 -16.54
C PRO A 26 1.57 7.97 -16.70
N LEU A 27 2.17 7.30 -15.74
CA LEU A 27 2.21 5.87 -15.60
C LEU A 27 0.96 5.36 -16.27
N SER A 28 1.02 4.93 -17.50
CA SER A 28 -0.03 4.97 -18.52
C SER A 28 -1.42 4.82 -17.90
N ASN A 29 -2.15 5.92 -17.74
CA ASN A 29 -3.56 5.90 -17.33
C ASN A 29 -4.43 5.13 -18.33
N GLU A 30 -3.82 4.71 -19.46
CA GLU A 30 -4.48 3.89 -20.43
C GLU A 30 -4.39 2.41 -20.05
N PRO A 31 -5.53 1.75 -19.90
CA PRO A 31 -5.56 0.32 -19.67
C PRO A 31 -5.02 -0.42 -20.90
N TYR A 32 -4.22 -1.44 -20.70
CA TYR A 32 -3.86 -2.39 -21.75
C TYR A 32 -3.85 -3.80 -21.21
N MET A 33 -4.10 -4.75 -22.09
CA MET A 33 -4.16 -6.17 -21.78
C MET A 33 -3.08 -6.93 -22.57
N GLY A 34 -2.75 -8.12 -22.08
CA GLY A 34 -1.79 -9.01 -22.72
C GLY A 34 -1.05 -9.87 -21.71
N ASP A 35 -0.33 -10.85 -22.18
CA ASP A 35 0.55 -11.69 -21.38
C ASP A 35 1.99 -11.15 -21.45
N LEU A 36 2.96 -11.89 -21.00
CA LEU A 36 4.37 -11.51 -20.89
C LEU A 36 4.98 -11.03 -22.23
N ASP A 37 4.51 -11.50 -23.37
CA ASP A 37 4.94 -11.05 -24.69
C ASP A 37 4.63 -9.57 -24.92
N VAL A 38 3.40 -9.14 -24.61
CA VAL A 38 2.99 -7.73 -24.67
C VAL A 38 3.78 -6.90 -23.66
N LEU A 39 3.94 -7.39 -22.42
CA LEU A 39 4.68 -6.68 -21.37
C LEU A 39 6.16 -6.46 -21.74
N LYS A 40 6.79 -7.40 -22.43
CA LYS A 40 8.15 -7.22 -22.98
C LYS A 40 8.23 -6.08 -23.98
N THR A 41 7.23 -5.93 -24.85
CA THR A 41 7.16 -4.83 -25.80
C THR A 41 6.97 -3.48 -25.10
N LYS A 42 6.18 -3.46 -24.00
CA LYS A 42 5.97 -2.27 -23.17
C LYS A 42 7.15 -1.99 -22.21
N GLY A 43 8.05 -2.95 -21.98
CA GLY A 43 9.18 -2.82 -21.08
C GLY A 43 8.83 -2.82 -19.58
N THR A 44 7.57 -3.08 -19.21
CA THR A 44 7.10 -2.90 -17.84
C THR A 44 6.07 -3.96 -17.46
N VAL A 45 6.18 -4.47 -16.21
CA VAL A 45 5.14 -5.23 -15.49
C VAL A 45 4.55 -4.30 -14.44
N ARG A 46 3.27 -3.95 -14.56
CA ARG A 46 2.56 -3.09 -13.61
C ARG A 46 2.02 -3.93 -12.46
N VAL A 47 2.43 -3.58 -11.25
CA VAL A 47 2.03 -4.31 -10.03
C VAL A 47 1.20 -3.39 -9.15
N LEU A 48 -0.06 -3.74 -8.99
CA LEU A 48 -0.99 -3.06 -8.08
C LEU A 48 -0.71 -3.50 -6.65
N VAL A 49 -0.62 -2.55 -5.73
CA VAL A 49 -0.43 -2.79 -4.30
C VAL A 49 -1.39 -1.92 -3.51
N SER A 50 -1.77 -2.34 -2.30
CA SER A 50 -2.45 -1.46 -1.35
C SER A 50 -1.52 -1.06 -0.22
N ALA A 51 -1.65 0.17 0.28
CA ALA A 51 -0.95 0.61 1.47
C ALA A 51 -1.37 -0.27 2.66
N ASP A 52 -0.38 -0.79 3.39
CA ASP A 52 -0.61 -1.61 4.58
C ASP A 52 0.71 -1.69 5.36
N LEU A 53 0.71 -1.18 6.58
CA LEU A 53 1.91 -1.08 7.40
C LEU A 53 2.51 -2.46 7.69
N GLY A 54 3.80 -2.61 7.40
CA GLY A 54 4.52 -3.90 7.45
C GLY A 54 4.51 -4.66 6.12
N PHE A 55 3.52 -4.43 5.25
CA PHE A 55 3.40 -5.09 3.95
C PHE A 55 3.84 -4.20 2.80
N TYR A 56 3.23 -3.03 2.63
CA TYR A 56 3.67 -2.01 1.70
C TYR A 56 3.43 -0.62 2.27
N TYR A 57 4.47 0.12 2.54
CA TYR A 57 4.41 1.48 3.04
C TYR A 57 5.63 2.28 2.56
N ILE A 58 5.58 3.60 2.67
CA ILE A 58 6.70 4.47 2.30
C ILE A 58 7.37 4.97 3.58
N GLU A 59 8.67 4.77 3.70
CA GLU A 59 9.51 5.31 4.77
C GLU A 59 10.70 6.05 4.15
N ASP A 60 10.85 7.32 4.49
CA ASP A 60 11.90 8.22 3.98
C ASP A 60 11.96 8.21 2.42
N GLY A 61 10.79 8.32 1.78
CA GLY A 61 10.63 8.34 0.32
C GLY A 61 10.92 7.02 -0.38
N LYS A 62 11.04 5.91 0.34
CA LYS A 62 11.36 4.58 -0.22
C LYS A 62 10.30 3.55 0.12
N PRO A 63 9.90 2.71 -0.83
CA PRO A 63 9.04 1.57 -0.56
C PRO A 63 9.67 0.62 0.46
N LYS A 64 8.90 0.23 1.46
CA LYS A 64 9.26 -0.69 2.53
C LYS A 64 8.17 -1.74 2.74
N GLY A 65 8.47 -2.77 3.50
CA GLY A 65 7.56 -3.85 3.83
C GLY A 65 7.80 -5.12 3.02
N ILE A 66 7.07 -6.17 3.40
CA ILE A 66 7.21 -7.51 2.80
C ILE A 66 7.00 -7.46 1.29
N VAL A 67 5.95 -6.78 0.83
CA VAL A 67 5.60 -6.67 -0.60
C VAL A 67 6.67 -5.90 -1.36
N ALA A 68 7.14 -4.77 -0.83
CA ALA A 68 8.19 -3.98 -1.48
C ALA A 68 9.48 -4.79 -1.69
N GLU A 69 9.92 -5.57 -0.68
CA GLU A 69 11.10 -6.42 -0.80
C GLU A 69 10.89 -7.60 -1.74
N MET A 70 9.71 -8.23 -1.68
CA MET A 70 9.37 -9.30 -2.62
C MET A 70 9.38 -8.81 -4.07
N LEU A 71 8.83 -7.62 -4.34
CA LEU A 71 8.83 -7.04 -5.68
C LEU A 71 10.23 -6.65 -6.17
N TYR A 72 11.07 -6.10 -5.28
CA TYR A 72 12.48 -5.85 -5.60
C TYR A 72 13.23 -7.14 -6.01
N HIS A 73 13.05 -8.23 -5.27
CA HIS A 73 13.67 -9.50 -5.59
C HIS A 73 13.06 -10.16 -6.83
N PHE A 74 11.74 -9.99 -7.04
CA PHE A 74 11.06 -10.45 -8.24
C PHE A 74 11.60 -9.75 -9.49
N GLU A 75 11.72 -8.42 -9.48
CA GLU A 75 12.30 -7.67 -10.57
C GLU A 75 13.72 -8.15 -10.89
N LYS A 76 14.57 -8.31 -9.88
CA LYS A 76 15.91 -8.88 -10.05
C LYS A 76 15.89 -10.26 -10.71
N SER A 77 14.98 -11.12 -10.31
CA SER A 77 14.80 -12.47 -10.89
C SER A 77 14.32 -12.38 -12.34
N LEU A 78 13.35 -11.52 -12.61
CA LEU A 78 12.76 -11.32 -13.93
C LEU A 78 13.80 -10.78 -14.93
N ARG A 79 14.59 -9.79 -14.53
CA ARG A 79 15.61 -9.13 -15.36
C ARG A 79 16.79 -10.03 -15.73
N LYS A 80 17.05 -11.12 -14.99
CA LYS A 80 18.06 -12.12 -15.40
C LYS A 80 17.72 -12.72 -16.77
N LYS A 81 16.43 -12.88 -17.08
CA LYS A 81 15.95 -13.48 -18.33
C LYS A 81 15.42 -12.44 -19.32
N HIS A 82 14.91 -11.35 -18.80
CA HIS A 82 14.29 -10.26 -19.53
C HIS A 82 14.91 -8.91 -19.10
N PRO A 83 16.15 -8.57 -19.56
CA PRO A 83 16.94 -7.45 -19.02
C PRO A 83 16.27 -6.08 -19.09
N TYR A 84 15.38 -5.88 -20.08
CA TYR A 84 14.67 -4.61 -20.30
C TYR A 84 13.31 -4.52 -19.62
N LEU A 85 12.88 -5.58 -18.92
CA LEU A 85 11.58 -5.62 -18.26
C LEU A 85 11.71 -5.15 -16.82
N ASN A 86 11.04 -4.06 -16.49
CA ASN A 86 11.04 -3.45 -15.16
C ASN A 86 9.72 -3.75 -14.44
N VAL A 87 9.74 -3.67 -13.10
CA VAL A 87 8.54 -3.72 -12.27
C VAL A 87 8.15 -2.31 -11.87
N GLN A 88 6.93 -1.92 -12.21
CA GLN A 88 6.32 -0.66 -11.82
C GLN A 88 5.31 -0.91 -10.72
N ILE A 89 5.51 -0.33 -9.55
CA ILE A 89 4.59 -0.45 -8.42
C ILE A 89 3.56 0.67 -8.51
N ILE A 90 2.28 0.33 -8.48
CA ILE A 90 1.15 1.25 -8.56
C ILE A 90 0.29 1.06 -7.30
N PRO A 91 0.39 1.98 -6.32
CA PRO A 91 -0.49 1.98 -5.17
C PRO A 91 -1.93 2.32 -5.58
N VAL A 92 -2.89 1.53 -5.11
CA VAL A 92 -4.32 1.74 -5.31
C VAL A 92 -5.07 1.43 -4.01
N GLN A 93 -6.33 1.85 -3.91
CA GLN A 93 -7.18 1.44 -2.80
C GLN A 93 -7.44 -0.07 -2.85
N ARG A 94 -7.78 -0.66 -1.70
CA ARG A 94 -7.86 -2.12 -1.60
C ARG A 94 -8.99 -2.71 -2.43
N ASP A 95 -10.14 -2.05 -2.47
CA ASP A 95 -11.29 -2.43 -3.27
C ASP A 95 -11.08 -2.24 -4.78
N ASP A 96 -10.18 -1.32 -5.17
CA ASP A 96 -9.80 -1.09 -6.56
C ASP A 96 -8.80 -2.12 -7.12
N LEU A 97 -8.15 -2.92 -6.27
CA LEU A 97 -7.10 -3.87 -6.70
C LEU A 97 -7.58 -4.84 -7.79
N LEU A 98 -8.68 -5.54 -7.55
CA LEU A 98 -9.18 -6.56 -8.48
C LEU A 98 -9.91 -5.94 -9.68
N PRO A 99 -10.77 -4.92 -9.52
CA PRO A 99 -11.35 -4.20 -10.65
C PRO A 99 -10.31 -3.59 -11.58
N SER A 100 -9.28 -2.94 -11.03
CA SER A 100 -8.18 -2.36 -11.83
C SER A 100 -7.35 -3.42 -12.55
N LEU A 101 -7.11 -4.57 -11.90
CA LEU A 101 -6.42 -5.70 -12.50
C LEU A 101 -7.23 -6.27 -13.69
N GLU A 102 -8.52 -6.49 -13.51
CA GLU A 102 -9.44 -7.00 -14.53
C GLU A 102 -9.55 -6.03 -15.71
N SER A 103 -9.65 -4.73 -15.44
CA SER A 103 -9.76 -3.66 -16.44
C SER A 103 -8.45 -3.31 -17.15
N GLY A 104 -7.32 -3.94 -16.79
CA GLY A 104 -6.05 -3.74 -17.50
C GLY A 104 -5.20 -2.56 -17.02
N TYR A 105 -5.50 -1.98 -15.86
CA TYR A 105 -4.66 -0.93 -15.25
C TYR A 105 -3.44 -1.50 -14.50
N GLY A 106 -3.42 -2.80 -14.24
CA GLY A 106 -2.30 -3.55 -13.70
C GLY A 106 -2.17 -4.92 -14.33
N ASP A 107 -1.05 -5.58 -14.15
CA ASP A 107 -0.77 -6.92 -14.68
C ASP A 107 -0.77 -7.96 -13.58
N VAL A 108 -0.39 -7.54 -12.37
CA VAL A 108 -0.35 -8.34 -11.14
C VAL A 108 -0.89 -7.50 -10.00
N ALA A 109 -1.60 -8.11 -9.04
CA ALA A 109 -1.94 -7.47 -7.77
C ALA A 109 -1.28 -8.23 -6.61
N VAL A 110 -0.55 -7.48 -5.75
CA VAL A 110 0.21 -8.04 -4.62
C VAL A 110 -0.17 -7.27 -3.34
N ALA A 111 -1.15 -7.79 -2.61
CA ALA A 111 -1.72 -7.12 -1.44
C ALA A 111 -2.26 -8.12 -0.40
N ASN A 112 -1.52 -9.19 -0.12
CA ASN A 112 -1.95 -10.22 0.82
C ASN A 112 -3.36 -10.77 0.49
N LEU A 113 -3.55 -11.21 -0.76
CA LEU A 113 -4.83 -11.66 -1.28
C LEU A 113 -5.03 -13.16 -1.05
N THR A 114 -6.07 -13.51 -0.29
CA THR A 114 -6.51 -14.91 -0.11
C THR A 114 -7.17 -15.41 -1.39
N ILE A 115 -6.79 -16.59 -1.84
CA ILE A 115 -7.47 -17.31 -2.93
C ILE A 115 -8.85 -17.73 -2.44
N THR A 116 -9.90 -17.31 -3.12
CA THR A 116 -11.29 -17.74 -2.89
C THR A 116 -11.97 -18.12 -4.19
N ASP A 117 -13.00 -18.96 -4.12
CA ASP A 117 -13.76 -19.38 -5.30
C ASP A 117 -14.42 -18.19 -6.00
N LYS A 118 -14.85 -17.18 -5.23
CA LYS A 118 -15.40 -15.93 -5.77
C LYS A 118 -14.38 -15.20 -6.63
N ARG A 119 -13.14 -15.03 -6.13
CA ARG A 119 -12.06 -14.37 -6.84
C ARG A 119 -11.57 -15.16 -8.05
N LEU A 120 -11.49 -16.49 -7.94
CA LEU A 120 -11.12 -17.38 -9.05
C LEU A 120 -12.08 -17.33 -10.25
N ARG A 121 -13.30 -16.83 -10.09
CA ARG A 121 -14.23 -16.64 -11.22
C ARG A 121 -13.80 -15.51 -12.16
N ILE A 122 -13.15 -14.46 -11.62
CA ILE A 122 -12.81 -13.24 -12.36
C ILE A 122 -11.32 -13.10 -12.66
N ILE A 123 -10.43 -13.61 -11.79
CA ILE A 123 -8.97 -13.50 -11.89
C ILE A 123 -8.30 -14.88 -11.73
N ASP A 124 -7.01 -14.92 -12.01
CA ASP A 124 -6.11 -16.03 -11.74
C ASP A 124 -5.20 -15.71 -10.56
N PHE A 125 -4.55 -16.72 -10.00
CA PHE A 125 -3.55 -16.60 -8.95
C PHE A 125 -2.27 -17.34 -9.31
N SER A 126 -1.14 -16.86 -8.78
CA SER A 126 0.12 -17.61 -8.72
C SER A 126 0.01 -18.84 -7.80
N ASP A 127 1.05 -19.66 -7.77
CA ASP A 127 1.27 -20.56 -6.64
C ASP A 127 1.26 -19.74 -5.33
N PRO A 128 0.79 -20.30 -4.20
CA PRO A 128 0.65 -19.54 -2.96
C PRO A 128 2.02 -19.18 -2.34
N MET A 129 2.10 -17.96 -1.84
CA MET A 129 3.18 -17.46 -1.00
C MET A 129 3.07 -17.98 0.43
N ILE A 130 1.83 -18.09 0.94
CA ILE A 130 1.47 -18.71 2.23
C ILE A 130 0.42 -19.78 1.95
N LYS A 131 0.55 -20.96 2.57
CA LYS A 131 -0.35 -22.11 2.30
C LYS A 131 -1.32 -22.42 3.44
N ASP A 132 -0.99 -21.99 4.64
CA ASP A 132 -1.64 -22.37 5.89
C ASP A 132 -2.13 -21.14 6.68
N GLY A 133 -2.51 -20.09 5.95
CA GLY A 133 -3.09 -18.89 6.55
C GLY A 133 -4.39 -19.20 7.29
N LYS A 134 -4.57 -18.55 8.44
CA LYS A 134 -5.81 -18.60 9.21
C LYS A 134 -6.39 -17.20 9.32
N GLU A 135 -7.71 -17.08 9.25
CA GLU A 135 -8.42 -15.84 9.57
C GLU A 135 -8.88 -15.91 11.03
N LEU A 136 -8.37 -15.02 11.87
CA LEU A 136 -8.57 -15.02 13.32
C LEU A 136 -9.37 -13.80 13.75
N ILE A 137 -10.25 -14.00 14.74
CA ILE A 137 -10.95 -12.90 15.41
C ILE A 137 -9.99 -12.25 16.40
N ILE A 138 -10.03 -10.92 16.44
CA ILE A 138 -9.30 -10.09 17.38
C ILE A 138 -10.31 -9.22 18.11
N THR A 139 -10.25 -9.24 19.44
CA THR A 139 -11.12 -8.44 20.31
C THR A 139 -10.28 -7.68 21.34
N GLY A 140 -10.91 -6.81 22.11
CA GLY A 140 -10.26 -6.20 23.26
C GLY A 140 -9.84 -7.27 24.31
N LYS A 141 -8.76 -7.02 25.05
CA LYS A 141 -8.10 -7.93 25.99
C LYS A 141 -9.04 -8.52 27.06
N ASN A 142 -10.04 -7.75 27.47
CA ASN A 142 -10.98 -8.15 28.51
C ASN A 142 -12.20 -8.93 27.97
N SER A 143 -12.23 -9.24 26.70
CA SER A 143 -13.28 -10.06 26.09
C SER A 143 -13.17 -11.50 26.55
N ALA A 144 -14.31 -12.17 26.73
CA ALA A 144 -14.32 -13.60 27.04
C ALA A 144 -13.65 -14.38 25.86
N PRO A 145 -12.92 -15.45 26.15
CA PRO A 145 -12.36 -16.33 25.11
C PRO A 145 -13.44 -16.84 24.16
N ILE A 146 -13.13 -16.88 22.88
CA ILE A 146 -14.01 -17.41 21.81
C ILE A 146 -13.36 -18.68 21.29
N THR A 147 -14.01 -19.82 21.59
CA THR A 147 -13.55 -21.17 21.23
C THR A 147 -14.54 -21.94 20.40
N GLU A 148 -15.82 -21.45 20.34
CA GLU A 148 -16.90 -22.08 19.61
C GLU A 148 -17.71 -21.03 18.83
N ILE A 149 -18.25 -21.42 17.68
CA ILE A 149 -19.01 -20.53 16.78
C ILE A 149 -20.22 -19.90 17.48
N LYS A 150 -20.93 -20.65 18.34
CA LYS A 150 -22.08 -20.11 19.09
C LYS A 150 -21.75 -18.90 19.98
N GLN A 151 -20.50 -18.74 20.39
CA GLN A 151 -20.05 -17.59 21.19
C GLN A 151 -19.92 -16.30 20.36
N LEU A 152 -20.01 -16.41 19.01
CA LEU A 152 -20.06 -15.27 18.10
C LEU A 152 -21.49 -14.72 17.90
N SER A 153 -22.50 -15.46 18.35
CA SER A 153 -23.89 -15.06 18.20
C SER A 153 -24.15 -13.68 18.82
N GLY A 154 -24.74 -12.78 18.03
CA GLY A 154 -25.08 -11.42 18.46
C GLY A 154 -23.90 -10.50 18.73
N LYS A 155 -22.65 -10.94 18.49
CA LYS A 155 -21.47 -10.08 18.58
C LYS A 155 -21.34 -9.19 17.32
N GLU A 156 -20.46 -8.22 17.41
CA GLU A 156 -20.21 -7.26 16.32
C GLU A 156 -18.75 -7.35 15.85
N VAL A 157 -18.54 -7.20 14.53
CA VAL A 157 -17.22 -7.22 13.92
C VAL A 157 -17.12 -6.15 12.83
N TRP A 158 -15.99 -5.47 12.78
CA TRP A 158 -15.68 -4.42 11.82
C TRP A 158 -14.65 -4.94 10.80
N ILE A 159 -15.00 -4.93 9.53
CA ILE A 159 -14.17 -5.44 8.42
C ILE A 159 -14.39 -4.62 7.15
N ARG A 160 -13.43 -4.67 6.22
CA ARG A 160 -13.62 -4.13 4.87
C ARG A 160 -14.48 -5.07 4.02
N ALA A 161 -15.36 -4.49 3.20
CA ALA A 161 -16.25 -5.25 2.31
C ALA A 161 -15.46 -6.05 1.24
N SER A 162 -14.31 -5.54 0.78
CA SER A 162 -13.43 -6.18 -0.21
C SER A 162 -12.64 -7.38 0.33
N SER A 163 -12.59 -7.57 1.67
CA SER A 163 -11.80 -8.62 2.30
C SER A 163 -12.42 -10.01 2.17
N SER A 164 -11.59 -11.06 2.19
CA SER A 164 -12.05 -12.44 2.30
C SER A 164 -12.73 -12.76 3.63
N TYR A 165 -12.51 -11.90 4.63
CA TYR A 165 -13.12 -12.03 5.96
C TYR A 165 -14.64 -11.98 5.90
N PHE A 166 -15.20 -11.17 4.98
CA PHE A 166 -16.65 -11.14 4.78
C PHE A 166 -17.20 -12.49 4.34
N GLU A 167 -16.51 -13.21 3.43
CA GLU A 167 -16.91 -14.57 3.04
C GLU A 167 -16.89 -15.55 4.22
N SER A 168 -15.91 -15.39 5.13
CA SER A 168 -15.81 -16.20 6.35
C SER A 168 -16.93 -15.88 7.35
N VAL A 169 -17.28 -14.62 7.53
CA VAL A 169 -18.43 -14.22 8.36
C VAL A 169 -19.75 -14.74 7.78
N GLN A 170 -19.93 -14.70 6.45
CA GLN A 170 -21.12 -15.28 5.82
C GLN A 170 -21.27 -16.78 6.13
N ARG A 171 -20.16 -17.53 6.14
CA ARG A 171 -20.16 -18.94 6.52
C ARG A 171 -20.51 -19.13 7.99
N VAL A 172 -19.91 -18.37 8.91
CA VAL A 172 -20.25 -18.37 10.34
C VAL A 172 -21.73 -18.08 10.55
N ASN A 173 -22.26 -17.07 9.87
CA ASN A 173 -23.67 -16.70 9.99
C ASN A 173 -24.62 -17.77 9.45
N LYS A 174 -24.20 -18.53 8.43
CA LYS A 174 -24.96 -19.70 7.99
C LYS A 174 -25.01 -20.77 9.09
N GLU A 175 -23.88 -21.07 9.72
CA GLU A 175 -23.83 -22.04 10.82
C GLU A 175 -24.62 -21.58 12.06
N LEU A 176 -24.57 -20.29 12.41
CA LEU A 176 -25.38 -19.73 13.49
C LEU A 176 -26.88 -19.85 13.18
N ASN A 177 -27.28 -19.58 11.95
CA ASN A 177 -28.67 -19.74 11.53
C ASN A 177 -29.15 -21.21 11.58
N GLU A 178 -28.28 -22.17 11.26
CA GLU A 178 -28.58 -23.61 11.38
C GLU A 178 -28.74 -24.04 12.86
N LEU A 179 -28.25 -23.24 13.81
CA LEU A 179 -28.38 -23.41 15.26
C LEU A 179 -29.50 -22.55 15.87
N ASP A 180 -30.33 -21.88 15.04
CA ASP A 180 -31.36 -20.92 15.49
C ASP A 180 -30.79 -19.79 16.39
N LEU A 181 -29.55 -19.35 16.12
CA LEU A 181 -28.87 -18.31 16.89
C LEU A 181 -28.78 -17.00 16.07
N PRO A 182 -28.82 -15.83 16.75
CA PRO A 182 -28.57 -14.53 16.13
C PRO A 182 -27.24 -14.49 15.36
N PRO A 183 -27.18 -13.78 14.22
CA PRO A 183 -25.95 -13.68 13.44
C PRO A 183 -24.88 -12.86 14.14
N LEU A 184 -23.63 -13.06 13.73
CA LEU A 184 -22.53 -12.12 13.92
C LEU A 184 -22.79 -10.88 13.06
N HIS A 185 -22.90 -9.71 13.66
CA HIS A 185 -23.19 -8.45 12.98
C HIS A 185 -21.94 -7.85 12.36
N VAL A 186 -22.03 -7.49 11.08
CA VAL A 186 -20.92 -6.89 10.32
C VAL A 186 -21.13 -5.40 10.20
N HIS A 187 -20.10 -4.65 10.58
CA HIS A 187 -19.97 -3.24 10.30
C HIS A 187 -18.88 -3.07 9.23
N PHE A 188 -19.25 -2.53 8.07
CA PHE A 188 -18.25 -2.22 7.05
C PHE A 188 -17.55 -0.92 7.37
N ILE A 189 -16.22 -0.94 7.24
CA ILE A 189 -15.35 0.22 7.41
C ILE A 189 -14.89 0.72 6.04
N GLU A 190 -14.38 1.96 6.04
CA GLU A 190 -13.77 2.57 4.86
C GLU A 190 -12.60 1.72 4.34
N GLU A 191 -12.56 1.50 3.03
CA GLU A 191 -11.53 0.67 2.38
C GLU A 191 -10.13 1.28 2.47
N SER A 192 -10.02 2.59 2.69
CA SER A 192 -8.77 3.32 2.89
C SER A 192 -8.10 3.04 4.24
N LEU A 193 -8.86 2.60 5.27
CA LEU A 193 -8.29 2.26 6.58
C LEU A 193 -7.38 1.04 6.46
N GLN A 194 -6.17 1.15 7.00
CA GLN A 194 -5.21 0.04 7.06
C GLN A 194 -5.55 -0.91 8.22
N ASP A 195 -4.99 -2.12 8.19
CA ASP A 195 -5.22 -3.10 9.25
C ASP A 195 -4.76 -2.60 10.61
N TYR A 196 -3.65 -1.83 10.68
CA TYR A 196 -3.15 -1.30 11.94
C TYR A 196 -4.14 -0.31 12.59
N GLU A 197 -4.79 0.54 11.79
CA GLU A 197 -5.77 1.51 12.28
C GLU A 197 -6.99 0.80 12.85
N LEU A 198 -7.43 -0.26 12.18
CA LEU A 198 -8.54 -1.08 12.64
C LEU A 198 -8.22 -1.80 13.95
N ILE A 199 -7.00 -2.35 14.10
CA ILE A 199 -6.56 -2.96 15.34
C ILE A 199 -6.41 -1.93 16.46
N GLU A 200 -5.95 -0.73 16.13
CA GLU A 200 -5.85 0.35 17.11
C GLU A 200 -7.24 0.75 17.65
N LEU A 201 -8.27 0.76 16.80
CA LEU A 201 -9.64 0.97 17.28
C LEU A 201 -10.10 -0.13 18.26
N VAL A 202 -9.70 -1.39 18.04
CA VAL A 202 -9.94 -2.48 18.99
C VAL A 202 -9.12 -2.27 20.27
N ASN A 203 -7.84 -1.92 20.15
CA ASN A 203 -6.91 -1.69 21.26
C ASN A 203 -7.37 -0.56 22.18
N GLN A 204 -7.98 0.48 21.63
CA GLN A 204 -8.56 1.61 22.34
C GLN A 204 -10.00 1.35 22.85
N GLY A 205 -10.62 0.23 22.47
CA GLY A 205 -11.97 -0.13 22.86
C GLY A 205 -13.09 0.62 22.14
N TYR A 206 -12.79 1.27 21.00
CA TYR A 206 -13.81 1.95 20.20
C TYR A 206 -14.68 0.98 19.40
N ILE A 207 -14.15 -0.19 19.04
CA ILE A 207 -14.89 -1.27 18.37
C ILE A 207 -14.68 -2.59 19.11
N GLN A 208 -15.66 -3.49 19.05
CA GLN A 208 -15.63 -4.75 19.79
C GLN A 208 -14.60 -5.73 19.25
N GLY A 209 -14.44 -5.81 17.94
CA GLY A 209 -13.49 -6.73 17.32
C GLY A 209 -13.37 -6.60 15.80
N THR A 210 -12.34 -7.23 15.29
CA THR A 210 -12.04 -7.34 13.85
C THR A 210 -11.56 -8.74 13.49
N ILE A 211 -11.27 -8.97 12.23
CA ILE A 211 -10.69 -10.22 11.71
C ILE A 211 -9.38 -9.90 11.00
N LEU A 212 -8.35 -10.70 11.26
CA LEU A 212 -7.07 -10.62 10.55
C LEU A 212 -6.52 -12.00 10.22
N ASP A 213 -5.67 -12.03 9.20
CA ASP A 213 -4.83 -13.19 8.94
C ASP A 213 -3.84 -13.42 10.09
N SER A 214 -3.60 -14.67 10.44
CA SER A 214 -2.76 -15.08 11.58
C SER A 214 -1.34 -14.48 11.56
N HIS A 215 -0.72 -14.40 10.39
CA HIS A 215 0.60 -13.78 10.25
C HIS A 215 0.59 -12.25 10.45
N LYS A 216 -0.52 -11.58 10.14
CA LYS A 216 -0.72 -10.16 10.45
C LYS A 216 -1.02 -9.97 11.94
N ALA A 217 -1.89 -10.81 12.52
CA ALA A 217 -2.20 -10.77 13.94
C ALA A 217 -0.94 -10.87 14.80
N LYS A 218 0.00 -11.75 14.42
CA LYS A 218 1.30 -11.91 15.11
C LYS A 218 2.09 -10.60 15.19
N LEU A 219 2.11 -9.82 14.10
CA LEU A 219 2.80 -8.52 14.09
C LEU A 219 2.27 -7.57 15.17
N TRP A 220 0.96 -7.56 15.38
CA TRP A 220 0.30 -6.58 16.22
C TRP A 220 0.20 -7.01 17.69
N THR A 221 0.19 -8.31 18.00
CA THR A 221 0.18 -8.81 19.39
C THR A 221 1.42 -8.39 20.18
N ASP A 222 2.55 -8.19 19.50
CA ASP A 222 3.79 -7.74 20.16
C ASP A 222 3.82 -6.23 20.44
N VAL A 223 2.85 -5.47 19.92
CA VAL A 223 2.85 -4.00 19.94
C VAL A 223 1.61 -3.42 20.62
N MET A 224 0.48 -4.10 20.51
CA MET A 224 -0.81 -3.68 21.08
C MET A 224 -1.10 -4.44 22.37
N GLU A 225 -1.16 -3.72 23.50
CA GLU A 225 -1.27 -4.34 24.82
C GLU A 225 -2.69 -4.76 25.19
N ASN A 226 -3.71 -4.15 24.57
CA ASN A 226 -5.11 -4.32 24.95
C ASN A 226 -5.93 -5.13 23.93
N ILE A 227 -5.28 -5.97 23.13
CA ILE A 227 -5.95 -6.88 22.21
C ILE A 227 -5.80 -8.35 22.65
N GLN A 228 -6.75 -9.17 22.22
CA GLN A 228 -6.75 -10.62 22.35
C GLN A 228 -7.02 -11.27 21.01
N VAL A 229 -6.16 -12.21 20.61
CA VAL A 229 -6.32 -13.01 19.38
C VAL A 229 -6.90 -14.36 19.74
N HIS A 230 -7.99 -14.75 19.12
CA HIS A 230 -8.68 -16.02 19.37
C HIS A 230 -8.14 -17.09 18.39
N HIS A 231 -7.12 -17.81 18.84
CA HIS A 231 -6.43 -18.85 18.03
C HIS A 231 -7.23 -20.15 17.95
N ASP A 232 -8.08 -20.44 18.92
CA ASP A 232 -8.80 -21.72 19.06
C ASP A 232 -10.00 -21.82 18.11
N LEU A 233 -10.47 -20.68 17.57
CA LEU A 233 -11.57 -20.64 16.58
C LEU A 233 -11.16 -19.82 15.35
N PRO A 234 -10.35 -20.36 14.46
CA PRO A 234 -10.10 -19.71 13.18
C PRO A 234 -11.36 -19.74 12.30
N LEU A 235 -11.73 -18.58 11.77
CA LEU A 235 -12.88 -18.49 10.82
C LEU A 235 -12.56 -19.10 9.47
N ARG A 236 -11.31 -19.15 9.09
CA ARG A 236 -10.79 -19.88 7.93
C ARG A 236 -9.49 -20.56 8.31
N GLU A 237 -9.32 -21.80 7.88
CA GLU A 237 -8.08 -22.54 7.94
C GLU A 237 -7.54 -22.85 6.55
N ASN A 238 -6.25 -23.17 6.46
CA ASN A 238 -5.57 -23.52 5.22
C ASN A 238 -5.76 -22.47 4.10
N GLY A 239 -5.93 -21.20 4.49
CA GLY A 239 -6.04 -20.08 3.58
C GLY A 239 -4.76 -19.97 2.74
N GLN A 240 -4.91 -19.88 1.43
CA GLN A 240 -3.79 -19.69 0.51
C GLN A 240 -3.72 -18.24 0.10
N ILE A 241 -2.58 -17.60 0.35
CA ILE A 241 -2.33 -16.20 -0.03
C ILE A 241 -1.38 -16.18 -1.21
N ALA A 242 -1.77 -15.52 -2.28
CA ALA A 242 -1.04 -15.52 -3.54
C ALA A 242 -1.10 -14.16 -4.26
N TRP A 243 -0.29 -14.02 -5.30
CA TRP A 243 -0.34 -12.88 -6.20
C TRP A 243 -1.46 -13.10 -7.24
N ALA A 244 -2.32 -12.12 -7.40
CA ALA A 244 -3.40 -12.17 -8.37
C ALA A 244 -2.94 -11.69 -9.74
N LEU A 245 -3.47 -12.31 -10.80
CA LEU A 245 -3.20 -11.98 -12.20
C LEU A 245 -4.50 -11.95 -12.98
N ARG A 246 -4.51 -11.23 -14.11
CA ARG A 246 -5.60 -11.39 -15.07
C ARG A 246 -5.66 -12.83 -15.58
N LYS A 247 -6.87 -13.29 -15.90
CA LYS A 247 -7.04 -14.52 -16.66
C LYS A 247 -6.30 -14.45 -18.00
N ASN A 248 -5.95 -15.59 -18.55
CA ASN A 248 -5.23 -15.69 -19.83
C ASN A 248 -3.83 -15.07 -19.85
N SER A 249 -3.11 -15.10 -18.70
CA SER A 249 -1.72 -14.65 -18.58
C SER A 249 -0.78 -15.80 -18.18
N PRO A 250 -0.73 -16.94 -18.93
CA PRO A 250 0.01 -18.14 -18.53
C PRO A 250 1.54 -17.94 -18.52
N GLN A 251 2.08 -17.11 -19.40
CA GLN A 251 3.52 -16.86 -19.47
C GLN A 251 3.99 -16.04 -18.24
N LEU A 252 3.26 -14.96 -17.91
CA LEU A 252 3.54 -14.15 -16.73
C LEU A 252 3.38 -14.99 -15.45
N LYS A 253 2.31 -15.76 -15.34
CA LYS A 253 2.07 -16.70 -14.22
C LYS A 253 3.23 -17.67 -14.06
N LYS A 254 3.77 -18.20 -15.15
CA LYS A 254 4.92 -19.11 -15.13
C LYS A 254 6.18 -18.44 -14.56
N GLU A 255 6.48 -17.20 -14.95
CA GLU A 255 7.64 -16.48 -14.40
C GLU A 255 7.43 -16.12 -12.92
N ILE A 256 6.21 -15.70 -12.52
CA ILE A 256 5.87 -15.47 -11.12
C ILE A 256 6.02 -16.76 -10.30
N ASN A 257 5.49 -17.89 -10.77
CA ASN A 257 5.59 -19.15 -10.04
C ASN A 257 7.02 -19.67 -9.88
N LYS A 258 7.91 -19.37 -10.82
CA LYS A 258 9.36 -19.64 -10.63
C LYS A 258 9.92 -18.84 -9.45
N TYR A 259 9.54 -17.55 -9.37
CA TYR A 259 9.96 -16.70 -8.27
C TYR A 259 9.35 -17.17 -6.93
N VAL A 260 8.05 -17.45 -6.91
CA VAL A 260 7.32 -17.92 -5.72
C VAL A 260 8.01 -19.15 -5.10
N LYS A 261 8.50 -20.08 -5.89
CA LYS A 261 9.24 -21.26 -5.40
C LYS A 261 10.48 -20.90 -4.58
N THR A 262 11.05 -19.72 -4.78
CA THR A 262 12.25 -19.25 -4.07
C THR A 262 11.94 -18.27 -2.95
N ALA A 263 10.75 -17.65 -2.94
CA ALA A 263 10.41 -16.52 -2.06
C ALA A 263 9.21 -16.77 -1.14
N ARG A 264 8.50 -17.88 -1.29
CA ARG A 264 7.37 -18.25 -0.40
C ARG A 264 7.84 -18.56 1.02
N THR A 265 6.91 -18.55 1.96
CA THR A 265 7.16 -19.02 3.34
C THR A 265 7.75 -20.44 3.32
N GLY A 266 8.70 -20.70 4.21
CA GLY A 266 9.46 -21.94 4.25
C GLY A 266 10.70 -21.97 3.35
N THR A 267 10.93 -20.97 2.51
CA THR A 267 12.19 -20.79 1.78
C THR A 267 13.11 -19.81 2.50
N LEU A 268 14.41 -19.86 2.21
CA LEU A 268 15.37 -18.95 2.84
C LEU A 268 15.00 -17.49 2.62
N LEU A 269 14.74 -17.08 1.38
CA LEU A 269 14.38 -15.68 1.07
C LEU A 269 13.06 -15.28 1.73
N GLY A 270 12.03 -16.12 1.63
CA GLY A 270 10.75 -15.86 2.25
C GLY A 270 10.87 -15.69 3.77
N ASN A 271 11.55 -16.62 4.44
CA ASN A 271 11.74 -16.56 5.89
C ASN A 271 12.52 -15.31 6.33
N VAL A 272 13.58 -14.92 5.61
CA VAL A 272 14.35 -13.71 5.90
C VAL A 272 13.47 -12.45 5.79
N ILE A 273 12.67 -12.34 4.74
CA ILE A 273 11.77 -11.20 4.55
C ILE A 273 10.70 -11.16 5.65
N TYR A 274 10.04 -12.28 5.94
CA TYR A 274 9.03 -12.34 7.01
C TYR A 274 9.62 -12.05 8.39
N GLN A 275 10.77 -12.62 8.72
CA GLN A 275 11.46 -12.37 9.98
C GLN A 275 11.77 -10.87 10.16
N LYS A 276 12.17 -10.20 9.08
CA LYS A 276 12.51 -8.77 9.12
C LYS A 276 11.33 -7.88 9.49
N TYR A 277 10.11 -8.22 9.05
CA TYR A 277 8.93 -7.36 9.21
C TYR A 277 7.89 -7.88 10.19
N ILE A 278 7.79 -9.18 10.41
CA ILE A 278 6.83 -9.80 11.32
C ILE A 278 7.45 -10.11 12.69
N ASP A 279 8.62 -10.74 12.71
CA ASP A 279 9.25 -11.15 13.97
C ASP A 279 10.07 -10.01 14.62
N ASN A 280 10.48 -9.03 13.84
CA ASN A 280 11.22 -7.87 14.34
C ASN A 280 10.38 -6.59 14.23
N THR A 281 9.79 -6.18 15.33
CA THR A 281 8.87 -5.02 15.40
C THR A 281 9.58 -3.67 15.62
N ARG A 282 10.92 -3.62 15.71
CA ARG A 282 11.69 -2.38 15.96
C ARG A 282 11.45 -1.27 14.92
N TRP A 283 11.14 -1.64 13.69
CA TRP A 283 10.83 -0.69 12.63
C TRP A 283 9.51 0.06 12.88
N LEU A 284 8.55 -0.56 13.59
CA LEU A 284 7.26 0.07 13.93
C LEU A 284 7.44 1.34 14.76
N GLY A 285 8.35 1.36 15.73
CA GLY A 285 8.64 2.55 16.51
C GLY A 285 9.14 3.74 15.67
N ARG A 286 9.73 3.49 14.49
CA ARG A 286 10.08 4.54 13.53
C ARG A 286 8.91 4.92 12.64
N ALA A 287 8.16 3.95 12.15
CA ALA A 287 7.02 4.17 11.26
C ALA A 287 5.84 4.86 11.96
N LEU A 288 5.55 4.47 13.20
CA LEU A 288 4.49 5.02 14.06
C LEU A 288 4.99 6.14 14.99
N ASN A 289 6.11 6.78 14.68
CA ASN A 289 6.65 7.83 15.55
C ASN A 289 5.65 8.99 15.71
N PRO A 290 5.09 9.20 16.94
CA PRO A 290 4.08 10.23 17.18
C PRO A 290 4.53 11.62 16.74
N ASN A 291 5.83 11.93 16.89
CA ASN A 291 6.38 13.21 16.48
C ASN A 291 6.27 13.47 14.97
N LYS A 292 6.24 12.43 14.13
CA LYS A 292 6.02 12.58 12.68
C LYS A 292 4.56 12.90 12.38
N ILE A 293 3.63 12.24 13.03
CA ILE A 293 2.18 12.47 12.90
C ILE A 293 1.82 13.87 13.38
N ASP A 294 2.31 14.27 14.56
CA ASP A 294 2.12 15.61 15.11
C ASP A 294 2.66 16.71 14.19
N ARG A 295 3.78 16.46 13.48
CA ARG A 295 4.32 17.44 12.52
C ARG A 295 3.43 17.62 11.31
N VAL A 296 2.84 16.53 10.78
CA VAL A 296 1.84 16.62 9.70
C VAL A 296 0.64 17.44 10.15
N ALA A 297 0.07 17.13 11.30
CA ALA A 297 -1.08 17.85 11.84
C ALA A 297 -0.80 19.33 12.09
N LYS A 298 0.38 19.69 12.61
CA LYS A 298 0.79 21.09 12.85
C LYS A 298 1.03 21.90 11.59
N LEU A 299 1.34 21.25 10.48
CA LEU A 299 1.68 21.91 9.21
C LEU A 299 0.55 21.82 8.19
N SER A 300 -0.53 21.07 8.46
CA SER A 300 -1.66 20.88 7.53
C SER A 300 -2.24 22.21 7.08
N ASP A 301 -2.52 23.12 8.02
CA ASP A 301 -3.09 24.43 7.71
C ASP A 301 -2.16 25.29 6.84
N VAL A 302 -0.83 25.18 7.07
CA VAL A 302 0.18 25.88 6.25
C VAL A 302 0.19 25.33 4.84
N PHE A 303 0.21 24.01 4.69
CA PHE A 303 0.17 23.39 3.37
C PHE A 303 -1.13 23.69 2.64
N GLU A 304 -2.28 23.58 3.29
CA GLU A 304 -3.56 23.88 2.68
C GLU A 304 -3.65 25.34 2.22
N LYS A 305 -3.24 26.29 3.07
CA LYS A 305 -3.20 27.72 2.76
C LYS A 305 -2.39 28.05 1.51
N TYR A 306 -1.16 27.50 1.43
CA TYR A 306 -0.26 27.86 0.32
C TYR A 306 -0.53 27.03 -0.93
N SER A 307 -0.94 25.77 -0.79
CA SER A 307 -1.35 24.94 -1.91
C SER A 307 -2.59 25.50 -2.62
N SER A 308 -3.60 25.93 -1.85
CA SER A 308 -4.78 26.60 -2.41
C SER A 308 -4.43 27.91 -3.12
N LYS A 309 -3.48 28.68 -2.57
CA LYS A 309 -3.03 29.94 -3.16
C LYS A 309 -2.32 29.78 -4.50
N TYR A 310 -1.56 28.70 -4.66
CA TYR A 310 -0.71 28.45 -5.84
C TYR A 310 -1.19 27.28 -6.70
N GLU A 311 -2.41 26.78 -6.47
CA GLU A 311 -3.06 25.70 -7.23
C GLU A 311 -2.26 24.37 -7.22
N PHE A 312 -1.60 24.06 -6.09
CA PHE A 312 -0.96 22.77 -5.84
C PHE A 312 -1.86 21.87 -5.00
N ASP A 313 -1.63 20.56 -5.08
CA ASP A 313 -2.24 19.59 -4.17
C ASP A 313 -1.56 19.66 -2.79
N PRO A 314 -2.31 19.89 -1.68
CA PRO A 314 -1.75 20.01 -0.34
C PRO A 314 -1.09 18.72 0.16
N LEU A 315 -1.58 17.54 -0.26
CA LEU A 315 -0.99 16.26 0.09
C LEU A 315 0.35 16.06 -0.63
N MET A 316 0.42 16.47 -1.90
CA MET A 316 1.67 16.44 -2.67
C MET A 316 2.73 17.35 -2.03
N MET A 317 2.37 18.57 -1.62
CA MET A 317 3.29 19.49 -0.93
C MET A 317 3.72 18.95 0.43
N SER A 318 2.80 18.35 1.19
CA SER A 318 3.11 17.69 2.46
C SER A 318 4.07 16.51 2.27
N ALA A 319 3.85 15.70 1.25
CA ALA A 319 4.72 14.56 0.91
C ALA A 319 6.13 15.04 0.50
N GLN A 320 6.23 16.12 -0.27
CA GLN A 320 7.50 16.74 -0.63
C GLN A 320 8.25 17.23 0.62
N GLY A 321 7.60 18.00 1.49
CA GLY A 321 8.20 18.47 2.74
C GLY A 321 8.60 17.32 3.67
N PHE A 322 7.82 16.24 3.69
CA PHE A 322 8.19 15.04 4.44
C PHE A 322 9.43 14.35 3.86
N GLN A 323 9.56 14.27 2.56
CA GLN A 323 10.72 13.70 1.88
C GLN A 323 11.98 14.54 2.14
N GLU A 324 11.88 15.88 2.10
CA GLU A 324 13.00 16.81 2.26
C GLU A 324 13.54 16.82 3.70
N SER A 325 12.67 16.91 4.69
CA SER A 325 13.08 17.14 6.08
C SER A 325 12.47 16.21 7.12
N GLY A 326 11.45 15.40 6.75
CA GLY A 326 10.55 14.77 7.69
C GLY A 326 9.64 15.79 8.38
N LEU A 327 9.28 16.85 7.68
CA LEU A 327 8.49 18.00 8.18
C LEU A 327 9.12 18.71 9.37
N ASP A 328 10.44 18.81 9.39
CA ASP A 328 11.20 19.43 10.48
C ASP A 328 11.74 20.80 10.07
N GLN A 329 11.11 21.88 10.57
CA GLN A 329 11.54 23.24 10.28
C GLN A 329 12.92 23.56 10.85
N SER A 330 13.39 22.87 11.88
CA SER A 330 14.71 23.07 12.47
C SER A 330 15.84 22.39 11.69
N ARG A 331 15.51 21.53 10.73
CA ARG A 331 16.47 20.74 9.97
C ARG A 331 17.35 21.63 9.09
N VAL A 332 18.65 21.42 9.19
CA VAL A 332 19.66 21.99 8.28
C VAL A 332 20.41 20.83 7.63
N SER A 333 20.44 20.79 6.31
CA SER A 333 21.16 19.75 5.58
C SER A 333 22.68 19.98 5.60
N HIS A 334 23.45 18.97 5.26
CA HIS A 334 24.90 19.06 5.12
C HIS A 334 25.34 20.15 4.12
N ARG A 335 24.51 20.48 3.15
CA ARG A 335 24.74 21.56 2.17
C ARG A 335 24.14 22.90 2.59
N GLY A 336 23.62 23.02 3.82
CA GLY A 336 23.05 24.26 4.37
C GLY A 336 21.61 24.56 3.91
N ALA A 337 20.88 23.60 3.33
CA ALA A 337 19.45 23.76 3.06
C ALA A 337 18.66 23.74 4.37
N ILE A 338 17.63 24.58 4.50
CA ILE A 338 16.95 24.91 5.75
C ILE A 338 15.46 24.55 5.66
N GLY A 339 14.94 24.03 6.75
CA GLY A 339 13.51 23.94 7.06
C GLY A 339 12.76 22.80 6.40
N VAL A 340 11.42 22.91 6.42
CA VAL A 340 10.50 21.88 5.94
C VAL A 340 10.78 21.53 4.49
N MET A 341 10.93 22.51 3.61
CA MET A 341 11.16 22.32 2.18
C MET A 341 12.64 22.33 1.77
N GLN A 342 13.57 22.37 2.73
CA GLN A 342 15.02 22.33 2.50
C GLN A 342 15.50 23.35 1.48
N VAL A 343 15.12 24.63 1.67
CA VAL A 343 15.48 25.72 0.80
C VAL A 343 16.91 26.20 1.10
N LEU A 344 17.75 26.31 0.07
CA LEU A 344 19.09 26.88 0.21
C LEU A 344 19.02 28.40 0.40
N PRO A 345 19.84 29.00 1.30
CA PRO A 345 19.89 30.46 1.47
C PRO A 345 20.23 31.22 0.18
N SER A 346 21.03 30.61 -0.71
CA SER A 346 21.33 31.16 -2.04
C SER A 346 20.11 31.24 -2.93
N THR A 347 19.30 30.17 -2.94
CA THR A 347 18.04 30.11 -3.70
C THR A 347 17.02 31.12 -3.16
N ALA A 348 16.90 31.23 -1.83
CA ALA A 348 15.99 32.18 -1.19
C ALA A 348 16.34 33.65 -1.53
N LYS A 349 17.62 33.96 -1.70
CA LYS A 349 18.14 35.31 -2.03
C LYS A 349 18.09 35.63 -3.52
N ASP A 350 17.80 34.66 -4.38
CA ASP A 350 17.67 34.90 -5.82
C ASP A 350 16.61 35.96 -6.10
N LYS A 351 16.87 36.86 -7.07
CA LYS A 351 15.97 37.99 -7.38
C LYS A 351 14.57 37.54 -7.81
N ASN A 352 14.44 36.37 -8.43
CA ASN A 352 13.18 35.84 -8.88
C ASN A 352 12.43 35.07 -7.78
N VAL A 353 13.13 34.59 -6.75
CA VAL A 353 12.59 33.84 -5.61
C VAL A 353 12.30 34.77 -4.44
N ASN A 354 13.28 35.59 -4.02
CA ASN A 354 13.18 36.65 -3.01
C ASN A 354 12.43 36.24 -1.72
N ILE A 355 12.73 35.05 -1.19
CA ILE A 355 12.15 34.58 0.07
C ILE A 355 12.91 35.22 1.24
N LYS A 356 12.18 35.96 2.08
CA LYS A 356 12.73 36.56 3.31
C LYS A 356 12.52 35.60 4.48
N ASN A 357 13.57 35.40 5.29
CA ASN A 357 13.48 34.67 6.55
C ASN A 357 12.98 33.20 6.41
N ILE A 358 13.72 32.41 5.64
CA ILE A 358 13.45 30.98 5.41
C ILE A 358 13.46 30.09 6.67
N HIS A 359 13.84 30.65 7.83
CA HIS A 359 13.77 29.96 9.12
C HIS A 359 12.32 29.89 9.68
N LYS A 360 11.41 30.71 9.16
CA LYS A 360 9.99 30.64 9.50
C LYS A 360 9.28 29.65 8.58
N VAL A 361 8.43 28.81 9.13
CA VAL A 361 7.71 27.77 8.37
C VAL A 361 6.86 28.36 7.25
N ASP A 362 6.20 29.49 7.50
CA ASP A 362 5.39 30.19 6.48
C ASP A 362 6.21 30.73 5.28
N ASN A 363 7.51 30.79 5.39
CA ASN A 363 8.41 31.32 4.35
C ASN A 363 9.33 30.22 3.78
N ASN A 364 9.22 29.02 4.27
CA ASN A 364 10.00 27.88 3.84
C ASN A 364 9.21 27.00 2.92
#